data_91155d54d8224f7f4fa3aa06b591e718
#
_entry.id   91155d54d8224f7f4fa3aa06b591e718
#
_cell.length_a   1.000
_cell.length_b   1.000
_cell.length_c   1.000
_cell.angle_alpha   90.00
_cell.angle_beta   90.00
_cell.angle_gamma   90.00
#
_symmetry.space_group_name_H-M   'P 1'
#
loop_
_entity.id
_entity.type
_entity.pdbx_description
1 polymer ?
#
loop_
_entity_poly.entity_id
_entity_poly.type
_entity_poly.pdbx_seq_one_letter_code
_entity_poly.pdbx_strand_id
1 'polypeptide(L)'
;VADRTAICPGTFDPPTLGHIDVIRRAATMFDHVVVAVVRAPQHKMQPVFTADERIALLEDGLADLDNVRVRSFTTLIVDVAREEGATVLVKGLRAVSDFEWEFQMAHLNAELAPELETAFVMSYPDWSFVSSSGVREVAAFGGDVSKYVTPRVARELAAKFPQPSES
;
A
#
# COMPACT_ATOMS: atom_id res chain seq x y z
N VAL A 1 0.54 5.32 -28.98
CA VAL A 1 -0.24 5.54 -27.74
C VAL A 1 0.74 5.92 -26.67
N ALA A 2 0.49 7.01 -25.94
CA ALA A 2 1.37 7.40 -24.84
C ALA A 2 1.29 6.37 -23.71
N ASP A 3 2.41 6.04 -23.07
CA ASP A 3 2.48 5.13 -21.94
C ASP A 3 1.65 5.68 -20.78
N ARG A 4 0.81 4.82 -20.19
CA ARG A 4 -0.07 5.17 -19.08
C ARG A 4 0.57 4.79 -17.76
N THR A 5 0.89 5.79 -16.96
CA THR A 5 1.43 5.61 -15.62
C THR A 5 0.32 5.76 -14.57
N ALA A 6 0.28 4.83 -13.62
CA ALA A 6 -0.59 4.91 -12.44
C ALA A 6 0.22 4.94 -11.14
N ILE A 7 -0.34 5.53 -10.10
CA ILE A 7 0.24 5.51 -8.75
C ILE A 7 -0.65 4.71 -7.81
N CYS A 8 -0.03 3.81 -7.04
CA CYS A 8 -0.65 3.11 -5.93
C CYS A 8 -0.11 3.68 -4.61
N PRO A 9 -0.77 4.67 -4.00
CA PRO A 9 -0.28 5.30 -2.78
C PRO A 9 -0.71 4.55 -1.53
N GLY A 10 0.13 4.57 -0.50
CA GLY A 10 -0.23 3.99 0.78
C GLY A 10 0.84 4.11 1.85
N THR A 11 0.50 3.70 3.07
CA THR A 11 1.44 3.60 4.19
C THR A 11 2.21 2.27 4.15
N PHE A 12 1.53 1.16 3.83
CA PHE A 12 2.11 -0.18 3.72
C PHE A 12 2.91 -0.63 4.97
N ASP A 13 2.30 -0.52 6.13
CA ASP A 13 2.96 -0.79 7.42
C ASP A 13 2.29 -1.93 8.21
N PRO A 14 2.59 -3.20 7.87
CA PRO A 14 3.34 -3.67 6.72
C PRO A 14 2.50 -3.76 5.43
N PRO A 15 3.11 -4.02 4.27
CA PRO A 15 2.35 -4.44 3.09
C PRO A 15 1.69 -5.81 3.35
N THR A 16 0.41 -5.94 2.95
CA THR A 16 -0.35 -7.17 3.04
C THR A 16 -0.54 -7.80 1.66
N LEU A 17 -0.98 -9.07 1.60
CA LEU A 17 -1.32 -9.71 0.32
C LEU A 17 -2.44 -8.97 -0.41
N GLY A 18 -3.34 -8.31 0.32
CA GLY A 18 -4.35 -7.44 -0.29
C GLY A 18 -3.76 -6.21 -1.01
N HIS A 19 -2.72 -5.59 -0.45
CA HIS A 19 -1.98 -4.53 -1.13
C HIS A 19 -1.27 -5.05 -2.38
N ILE A 20 -0.57 -6.17 -2.26
CA ILE A 20 0.14 -6.81 -3.37
C ILE A 20 -0.83 -7.16 -4.51
N ASP A 21 -2.03 -7.69 -4.19
CA ASP A 21 -3.06 -8.00 -5.19
C ASP A 21 -3.51 -6.76 -5.98
N VAL A 22 -3.83 -5.67 -5.28
CA VAL A 22 -4.24 -4.41 -5.94
C VAL A 22 -3.15 -3.88 -6.87
N ILE A 23 -1.88 -3.91 -6.43
CA ILE A 23 -0.75 -3.43 -7.23
C ILE A 23 -0.54 -4.34 -8.45
N ARG A 24 -0.60 -5.68 -8.30
CA ARG A 24 -0.50 -6.63 -9.40
C ARG A 24 -1.58 -6.40 -10.45
N ARG A 25 -2.80 -6.16 -10.01
CA ARG A 25 -3.92 -5.87 -10.93
C ARG A 25 -3.74 -4.52 -11.60
N ALA A 26 -3.25 -3.50 -10.90
CA ALA A 26 -2.87 -2.23 -11.53
C ALA A 26 -1.80 -2.45 -12.61
N ALA A 27 -0.80 -3.29 -12.35
CA ALA A 27 0.27 -3.61 -13.30
C ALA A 27 -0.22 -4.31 -14.59
N THR A 28 -1.40 -4.93 -14.56
CA THR A 28 -2.03 -5.47 -15.79
C THR A 28 -2.82 -4.43 -16.58
N MET A 29 -3.20 -3.32 -15.96
CA MET A 29 -4.04 -2.28 -16.56
C MET A 29 -3.23 -1.08 -17.10
N PHE A 30 -2.02 -0.88 -16.57
CA PHE A 30 -1.17 0.27 -16.88
C PHE A 30 0.21 -0.17 -17.34
N ASP A 31 0.82 0.62 -18.20
CA ASP A 31 2.14 0.34 -18.75
C ASP A 31 3.23 0.49 -17.66
N HIS A 32 3.04 1.45 -16.74
CA HIS A 32 3.90 1.67 -15.58
C HIS A 32 3.08 1.89 -14.31
N VAL A 33 3.52 1.31 -13.21
CA VAL A 33 2.92 1.50 -11.88
C VAL A 33 3.99 1.98 -10.89
N VAL A 34 3.71 3.08 -10.21
CA VAL A 34 4.54 3.59 -9.12
C VAL A 34 3.84 3.33 -7.80
N VAL A 35 4.43 2.50 -6.96
CA VAL A 35 3.97 2.31 -5.58
C VAL A 35 4.58 3.42 -4.73
N ALA A 36 3.73 4.33 -4.26
CA ALA A 36 4.17 5.51 -3.52
C ALA A 36 3.96 5.31 -2.01
N VAL A 37 5.05 5.14 -1.28
CA VAL A 37 5.07 4.94 0.18
C VAL A 37 5.15 6.27 0.90
N VAL A 38 4.13 6.63 1.67
CA VAL A 38 4.18 7.84 2.50
C VAL A 38 5.25 7.69 3.59
N ARG A 39 6.24 8.58 3.62
CA ARG A 39 7.38 8.48 4.54
C ARG A 39 6.96 8.73 5.99
N ALA A 40 6.17 9.79 6.24
CA ALA A 40 5.71 10.20 7.56
C ALA A 40 4.19 10.42 7.54
N PRO A 41 3.37 9.39 7.81
CA PRO A 41 1.91 9.54 7.82
C PRO A 41 1.47 10.44 8.99
N GLN A 42 0.81 11.56 8.68
CA GLN A 42 0.47 12.62 9.65
C GLN A 42 -0.56 12.19 10.72
N HIS A 43 -1.41 11.23 10.39
CA HIS A 43 -2.56 10.85 11.23
C HIS A 43 -2.50 9.42 11.78
N LYS A 44 -1.32 8.78 11.72
CA LYS A 44 -1.12 7.43 12.26
C LYS A 44 -0.09 7.45 13.36
N MET A 45 -0.24 6.56 14.35
CA MET A 45 0.81 6.25 15.32
C MET A 45 2.10 5.93 14.56
N GLN A 46 3.25 6.07 15.23
CA GLN A 46 4.53 5.77 14.59
C GLN A 46 4.48 4.41 13.89
N PRO A 47 4.90 4.33 12.62
CA PRO A 47 4.94 3.06 11.90
C PRO A 47 5.84 2.04 12.60
N VAL A 48 5.49 0.76 12.52
CA VAL A 48 6.32 -0.35 13.00
C VAL A 48 7.58 -0.49 12.14
N PHE A 49 7.43 -0.25 10.83
CA PHE A 49 8.52 -0.30 9.86
C PHE A 49 8.88 1.11 9.40
N THR A 50 10.16 1.40 9.29
CA THR A 50 10.65 2.62 8.63
C THR A 50 10.19 2.66 7.16
N ALA A 51 10.26 3.84 6.54
CA ALA A 51 9.90 3.96 5.13
C ALA A 51 10.77 3.05 4.23
N ASP A 52 12.06 2.95 4.52
CA ASP A 52 12.99 2.16 3.74
C ASP A 52 12.75 0.64 3.94
N GLU A 53 12.39 0.20 5.15
CA GLU A 53 11.95 -1.18 5.40
C GLU A 53 10.67 -1.49 4.61
N ARG A 54 9.67 -0.59 4.61
CA ARG A 54 8.42 -0.78 3.87
C ARG A 54 8.63 -0.86 2.36
N ILE A 55 9.53 -0.05 1.82
CA ILE A 55 9.95 -0.12 0.42
C ILE A 55 10.57 -1.50 0.13
N ALA A 56 11.54 -1.94 0.91
CA ALA A 56 12.21 -3.22 0.72
C ALA A 56 11.24 -4.43 0.80
N LEU A 57 10.22 -4.35 1.67
CA LEU A 57 9.18 -5.37 1.78
C LEU A 57 8.25 -5.40 0.56
N LEU A 58 7.94 -4.23 0.00
CA LEU A 58 7.15 -4.13 -1.24
C LEU A 58 7.94 -4.62 -2.45
N GLU A 59 9.19 -4.20 -2.59
CA GLU A 59 10.07 -4.65 -3.68
C GLU A 59 10.23 -6.18 -3.68
N ASP A 60 10.37 -6.79 -2.51
CA ASP A 60 10.40 -8.26 -2.39
C ASP A 60 9.08 -8.91 -2.86
N GLY A 61 7.94 -8.37 -2.43
CA GLY A 61 6.62 -8.92 -2.79
C GLY A 61 6.21 -8.69 -4.25
N LEU A 62 6.89 -7.79 -4.96
CA LEU A 62 6.60 -7.36 -6.33
C LEU A 62 7.75 -7.64 -7.30
N ALA A 63 8.77 -8.38 -6.88
CA ALA A 63 10.03 -8.58 -7.61
C ALA A 63 9.88 -9.24 -8.99
N ASP A 64 8.74 -9.89 -9.25
CA ASP A 64 8.39 -10.51 -10.52
C ASP A 64 7.68 -9.58 -11.51
N LEU A 65 7.46 -8.31 -11.15
CA LEU A 65 6.77 -7.32 -11.98
C LEU A 65 7.76 -6.28 -12.53
N ASP A 66 8.06 -6.35 -13.80
CA ASP A 66 9.04 -5.48 -14.47
C ASP A 66 8.54 -4.04 -14.66
N ASN A 67 7.22 -3.81 -14.66
CA ASN A 67 6.60 -2.50 -14.85
C ASN A 67 6.18 -1.81 -13.55
N VAL A 68 6.63 -2.33 -12.40
CA VAL A 68 6.34 -1.76 -11.07
C VAL A 68 7.61 -1.24 -10.44
N ARG A 69 7.57 -0.03 -9.92
CA ARG A 69 8.64 0.53 -9.08
C ARG A 69 8.11 1.11 -7.79
N VAL A 70 8.92 1.10 -6.75
CA VAL A 70 8.56 1.57 -5.41
C VAL A 70 9.38 2.80 -5.07
N ARG A 71 8.74 3.84 -4.54
CA ARG A 71 9.43 5.03 -3.98
C ARG A 71 8.70 5.57 -2.76
N SER A 72 9.41 6.30 -1.91
CA SER A 72 8.78 7.08 -0.85
C SER A 72 8.52 8.53 -1.28
N PHE A 73 7.61 9.19 -0.55
CA PHE A 73 7.30 10.60 -0.73
C PHE A 73 6.98 11.28 0.61
N THR A 74 7.12 12.62 0.63
CA THR A 74 6.83 13.48 1.80
C THR A 74 5.96 14.68 1.44
N THR A 75 5.59 14.82 0.18
CA THR A 75 4.77 15.90 -0.39
C THR A 75 3.31 15.47 -0.53
N LEU A 76 2.50 16.24 -1.23
CA LEU A 76 1.16 15.80 -1.61
C LEU A 76 1.23 14.72 -2.69
N ILE A 77 0.29 13.79 -2.67
CA ILE A 77 0.26 12.73 -3.68
C ILE A 77 0.03 13.27 -5.10
N VAL A 78 -0.67 14.39 -5.22
CA VAL A 78 -0.87 15.07 -6.52
C VAL A 78 0.45 15.60 -7.10
N ASP A 79 1.38 16.03 -6.26
CA ASP A 79 2.71 16.47 -6.70
C ASP A 79 3.53 15.27 -7.18
N VAL A 80 3.46 14.16 -6.46
CA VAL A 80 4.08 12.90 -6.89
C VAL A 80 3.52 12.44 -8.24
N ALA A 81 2.20 12.56 -8.43
CA ALA A 81 1.57 12.21 -9.71
C ALA A 81 2.11 13.04 -10.88
N ARG A 82 2.28 14.35 -10.67
CA ARG A 82 2.87 15.25 -11.68
C ARG A 82 4.33 14.92 -11.99
N GLU A 83 5.13 14.66 -10.95
CA GLU A 83 6.53 14.25 -11.10
C GLU A 83 6.68 12.97 -11.93
N GLU A 84 5.73 12.02 -11.74
CA GLU A 84 5.74 10.71 -12.41
C GLU A 84 5.01 10.70 -13.75
N GLY A 85 4.39 11.81 -14.14
CA GLY A 85 3.55 11.88 -15.34
C GLY A 85 2.31 10.97 -15.24
N ALA A 86 1.85 10.68 -14.03
CA ALA A 86 0.71 9.82 -13.80
C ALA A 86 -0.59 10.62 -13.81
N THR A 87 -1.62 10.05 -14.42
CA THR A 87 -2.96 10.63 -14.48
C THR A 87 -4.00 9.85 -13.68
N VAL A 88 -3.60 8.73 -13.06
CA VAL A 88 -4.50 7.85 -12.29
C VAL A 88 -3.88 7.46 -10.95
N LEU A 89 -4.62 7.67 -9.87
CA LEU A 89 -4.39 7.02 -8.58
C LEU A 89 -5.19 5.71 -8.53
N VAL A 90 -4.54 4.60 -8.22
CA VAL A 90 -5.21 3.31 -8.02
C VAL A 90 -5.25 2.99 -6.53
N LYS A 91 -6.45 2.80 -6.00
CA LYS A 91 -6.71 2.52 -4.60
C LYS A 91 -7.52 1.23 -4.43
N GLY A 92 -7.15 0.40 -3.48
CA GLY A 92 -7.95 -0.75 -3.08
C GLY A 92 -9.13 -0.35 -2.21
N LEU A 93 -10.29 -0.98 -2.42
CA LEU A 93 -11.46 -0.86 -1.56
C LEU A 93 -11.80 -2.21 -0.93
N ARG A 94 -11.93 -2.26 0.40
CA ARG A 94 -12.23 -3.47 1.17
C ARG A 94 -13.64 -3.45 1.73
N ALA A 95 -14.06 -2.33 2.31
CA ALA A 95 -15.33 -2.18 3.01
C ALA A 95 -15.95 -0.80 2.77
N VAL A 96 -17.21 -0.65 3.09
CA VAL A 96 -17.94 0.62 2.95
C VAL A 96 -17.31 1.74 3.78
N SER A 97 -16.77 1.42 4.96
CA SER A 97 -16.07 2.39 5.82
C SER A 97 -14.78 2.94 5.19
N ASP A 98 -14.08 2.15 4.37
CA ASP A 98 -12.93 2.65 3.61
C ASP A 98 -13.39 3.64 2.53
N PHE A 99 -14.56 3.40 1.93
CA PHE A 99 -15.08 4.20 0.83
C PHE A 99 -15.33 5.66 1.22
N GLU A 100 -15.90 5.93 2.37
CA GLU A 100 -16.20 7.31 2.79
C GLU A 100 -14.95 8.18 2.85
N TRP A 101 -13.88 7.66 3.44
CA TRP A 101 -12.60 8.37 3.49
C TRP A 101 -11.95 8.51 2.11
N GLU A 102 -11.91 7.43 1.35
CA GLU A 102 -11.31 7.44 0.02
C GLU A 102 -12.09 8.32 -0.95
N PHE A 103 -13.42 8.40 -0.83
CA PHE A 103 -14.27 9.29 -1.59
C PHE A 103 -13.93 10.77 -1.31
N GLN A 104 -13.80 11.15 -0.04
CA GLN A 104 -13.40 12.52 0.32
C GLN A 104 -12.01 12.85 -0.25
N MET A 105 -11.05 11.95 -0.11
CA MET A 105 -9.69 12.17 -0.61
C MET A 105 -9.64 12.24 -2.14
N ALA A 106 -10.44 11.45 -2.85
CA ALA A 106 -10.52 11.51 -4.30
C ALA A 106 -11.01 12.89 -4.78
N HIS A 107 -12.04 13.43 -4.13
CA HIS A 107 -12.54 14.77 -4.45
C HIS A 107 -11.54 15.88 -4.13
N LEU A 108 -10.85 15.81 -2.98
CA LEU A 108 -9.81 16.78 -2.63
C LEU A 108 -8.64 16.72 -3.62
N ASN A 109 -8.23 15.53 -4.04
CA ASN A 109 -7.19 15.37 -5.04
C ASN A 109 -7.61 15.93 -6.41
N ALA A 110 -8.87 15.72 -6.83
CA ALA A 110 -9.40 16.26 -8.08
C ALA A 110 -9.49 17.81 -8.07
N GLU A 111 -9.79 18.42 -6.93
CA GLU A 111 -9.74 19.89 -6.78
C GLU A 111 -8.30 20.44 -6.90
N LEU A 112 -7.31 19.72 -6.34
CA LEU A 112 -5.90 20.12 -6.39
C LEU A 112 -5.22 19.82 -7.74
N ALA A 113 -5.69 18.78 -8.44
CA ALA A 113 -5.15 18.29 -9.69
C ALA A 113 -6.28 17.74 -10.56
N PRO A 114 -7.00 18.61 -11.32
CA PRO A 114 -8.13 18.20 -12.16
C PRO A 114 -7.77 17.17 -13.24
N GLU A 115 -6.49 17.07 -13.56
CA GLU A 115 -5.94 16.09 -14.50
C GLU A 115 -5.78 14.68 -13.90
N LEU A 116 -5.95 14.52 -12.58
CA LEU A 116 -5.70 13.28 -11.85
C LEU A 116 -7.01 12.60 -11.44
N GLU A 117 -7.24 11.41 -11.98
CA GLU A 117 -8.39 10.57 -11.64
C GLU A 117 -8.07 9.56 -10.54
N THR A 118 -9.08 9.12 -9.80
CA THR A 118 -8.94 8.04 -8.82
C THR A 118 -9.74 6.82 -9.25
N ALA A 119 -9.07 5.71 -9.48
CA ALA A 119 -9.67 4.42 -9.79
C ALA A 119 -9.66 3.51 -8.56
N PHE A 120 -10.82 2.93 -8.25
CA PHE A 120 -10.95 1.98 -7.14
C PHE A 120 -10.96 0.54 -7.64
N VAL A 121 -10.14 -0.30 -7.01
CA VAL A 121 -10.06 -1.74 -7.26
C VAL A 121 -10.63 -2.47 -6.07
N MET A 122 -11.70 -3.25 -6.28
CA MET A 122 -12.30 -4.04 -5.20
C MET A 122 -11.37 -5.15 -4.76
N SER A 123 -11.12 -5.24 -3.46
CA SER A 123 -10.37 -6.36 -2.87
C SER A 123 -11.10 -7.69 -3.07
N TYR A 124 -10.35 -8.76 -3.29
CA TYR A 124 -10.95 -10.10 -3.28
C TYR A 124 -11.46 -10.46 -1.88
N PRO A 125 -12.49 -11.34 -1.79
CA PRO A 125 -13.07 -11.75 -0.51
C PRO A 125 -12.03 -12.28 0.49
N ASP A 126 -11.02 -13.00 0.02
CA ASP A 126 -9.97 -13.60 0.86
C ASP A 126 -9.15 -12.56 1.62
N TRP A 127 -9.08 -11.31 1.13
CA TRP A 127 -8.32 -10.23 1.76
C TRP A 127 -9.17 -9.00 2.14
N SER A 128 -10.48 -9.04 1.93
CA SER A 128 -11.37 -7.91 2.19
C SER A 128 -11.39 -7.49 3.66
N PHE A 129 -11.12 -8.39 4.58
CA PHE A 129 -11.05 -8.16 6.02
C PHE A 129 -9.62 -7.88 6.53
N VAL A 130 -8.60 -8.03 5.68
CA VAL A 130 -7.20 -7.87 6.06
C VAL A 130 -6.81 -6.41 6.05
N SER A 131 -6.27 -5.92 7.18
CA SER A 131 -5.67 -4.59 7.28
C SER A 131 -4.27 -4.66 7.89
N SER A 132 -3.41 -3.71 7.57
CA SER A 132 -2.09 -3.62 8.21
C SER A 132 -2.21 -3.50 9.73
N SER A 133 -3.20 -2.75 10.23
CA SER A 133 -3.44 -2.60 11.66
C SER A 133 -3.83 -3.93 12.31
N GLY A 134 -4.75 -4.69 11.69
CA GLY A 134 -5.13 -6.01 12.17
C GLY A 134 -3.97 -7.01 12.15
N VAL A 135 -3.16 -6.98 11.09
CA VAL A 135 -1.96 -7.83 11.00
C VAL A 135 -0.96 -7.49 12.11
N ARG A 136 -0.71 -6.21 12.39
CA ARG A 136 0.16 -5.80 13.50
C ARG A 136 -0.37 -6.23 14.86
N GLU A 137 -1.67 -6.07 15.08
CA GLU A 137 -2.34 -6.48 16.32
C GLU A 137 -2.15 -7.99 16.57
N VAL A 138 -2.46 -8.82 15.58
CA VAL A 138 -2.30 -10.27 15.69
C VAL A 138 -0.84 -10.65 15.93
N ALA A 139 0.09 -10.06 15.17
CA ALA A 139 1.52 -10.33 15.31
C ALA A 139 2.08 -9.91 16.69
N ALA A 140 1.62 -8.77 17.23
CA ALA A 140 2.04 -8.27 18.54
C ALA A 140 1.68 -9.23 19.68
N PHE A 141 0.58 -10.00 19.54
CA PHE A 141 0.18 -11.03 20.48
C PHE A 141 0.66 -12.46 20.11
N GLY A 142 1.60 -12.58 19.17
CA GLY A 142 2.20 -13.85 18.79
C GLY A 142 1.33 -14.72 17.89
N GLY A 143 0.26 -14.16 17.30
CA GLY A 143 -0.60 -14.88 16.37
C GLY A 143 0.07 -15.05 14.98
N ASP A 144 -0.29 -16.11 14.28
CA ASP A 144 0.20 -16.40 12.93
C ASP A 144 -0.48 -15.50 11.89
N VAL A 145 0.33 -14.70 11.19
CA VAL A 145 -0.10 -13.80 10.11
C VAL A 145 0.33 -14.27 8.72
N SER A 146 0.94 -15.45 8.60
CA SER A 146 1.55 -15.95 7.36
C SER A 146 0.58 -16.05 6.17
N LYS A 147 -0.73 -16.17 6.44
CA LYS A 147 -1.79 -16.20 5.42
C LYS A 147 -2.11 -14.83 4.81
N TYR A 148 -1.67 -13.74 5.44
CA TYR A 148 -2.09 -12.38 5.10
C TYR A 148 -0.96 -11.51 4.57
N VAL A 149 0.28 -11.97 4.69
CA VAL A 149 1.48 -11.23 4.29
C VAL A 149 2.47 -12.13 3.57
N THR A 150 3.47 -11.54 2.91
CA THR A 150 4.55 -12.32 2.30
C THR A 150 5.42 -13.01 3.37
N PRO A 151 6.14 -14.11 3.05
CA PRO A 151 7.01 -14.77 4.01
C PRO A 151 8.06 -13.84 4.63
N ARG A 152 8.56 -12.88 3.88
CA ARG A 152 9.51 -11.87 4.38
C ARG A 152 8.86 -10.96 5.41
N VAL A 153 7.67 -10.43 5.11
CA VAL A 153 6.90 -9.60 6.07
C VAL A 153 6.61 -10.38 7.36
N ALA A 154 6.22 -11.65 7.27
CA ALA A 154 5.96 -12.47 8.46
C ALA A 154 7.20 -12.60 9.36
N ARG A 155 8.39 -12.86 8.77
CA ARG A 155 9.66 -12.92 9.52
C ARG A 155 10.02 -11.59 10.17
N GLU A 156 9.91 -10.49 9.42
CA GLU A 156 10.25 -9.16 9.94
C GLU A 156 9.29 -8.72 11.06
N LEU A 157 7.99 -9.05 10.96
CA LEU A 157 7.03 -8.81 12.05
C LEU A 157 7.38 -9.61 13.30
N ALA A 158 7.75 -10.89 13.17
CA ALA A 158 8.18 -11.71 14.30
C ALA A 158 9.43 -11.10 14.98
N ALA A 159 10.34 -10.53 14.21
CA ALA A 159 11.52 -9.83 14.76
C ALA A 159 11.17 -8.52 15.47
N LYS A 160 10.14 -7.79 15.00
CA LYS A 160 9.66 -6.54 15.64
C LYS A 160 8.86 -6.83 16.93
N PHE A 161 8.21 -7.98 17.03
CA PHE A 161 7.37 -8.40 18.15
C PHE A 161 7.86 -9.73 18.76
N PRO A 162 9.07 -9.75 19.36
CA PRO A 162 9.58 -10.98 19.97
C PRO A 162 8.67 -11.42 21.13
N GLN A 163 8.23 -12.66 21.09
CA GLN A 163 7.44 -13.24 22.19
C GLN A 163 8.36 -13.55 23.38
N PRO A 164 7.90 -13.37 24.63
CA PRO A 164 8.64 -13.85 25.78
C PRO A 164 8.90 -15.35 25.62
N SER A 165 10.16 -15.79 25.85
CA SER A 165 10.43 -17.20 25.95
C SER A 165 9.60 -17.79 27.09
N GLU A 166 8.76 -18.79 26.81
CA GLU A 166 8.10 -19.56 27.87
C GLU A 166 9.20 -20.12 28.81
N SER A 167 9.16 -19.62 30.04
CA SER A 167 10.08 -20.06 31.11
C SER A 167 9.53 -21.29 31.78
#